data_fb1784b41e4e595aef480a5341bf56ef
#
_entry.id   fb1784b41e4e595aef480a5341bf56ef
#
_cell.length_a   1.000
_cell.length_b   1.000
_cell.length_c   1.000
_cell.angle_alpha   90.00
_cell.angle_beta   90.00
_cell.angle_gamma   90.00
#
_symmetry.space_group_name_H-M   'P 1'
#
loop_
_entity.id
_entity.type
_entity.pdbx_description
1 polymer ?
#
loop_
_entity_poly.entity_id
_entity_poly.type
_entity_poly.pdbx_seq_one_letter_code
_entity_poly.pdbx_strand_id
1 'polypeptide(L)'
;MSVKAIAHEARASWAFITRNFNLTKRYWKWEVVFFAYTMANSVTMGFIGKGVESFSGAVVNVNYLILYMLLGSILWGYLSILFEIVAETVAWERWEETIEYTFMAPVRRATHLLSVCGYAILYGILRAGIILLFVSLFFDLDLSGANLVSAAGILAIGSFSFIGLGMVAAVLPLISPEKGVQVVHIFQALLLMFSGVYYEVTVLPEWMQQVAKISPATYALKGMRESILEGKAFYELWSQIWPLVLLGAILSPSGMFFFNKMEFWAKKRGVLKRSG
;
A
#
# COMPACT_ATOMS: atom_id res chain seq x y z
N MET A 1 4.56 1.22 -31.11
CA MET A 1 5.69 0.41 -30.56
C MET A 1 5.82 -0.86 -31.35
N SER A 2 7.04 -1.28 -31.70
CA SER A 2 7.23 -2.60 -32.36
C SER A 2 6.99 -3.73 -31.33
N VAL A 3 6.52 -4.90 -31.80
CA VAL A 3 6.30 -6.10 -30.96
C VAL A 3 7.58 -6.48 -30.18
N LYS A 4 8.76 -6.29 -30.82
CA LYS A 4 10.06 -6.50 -30.17
C LYS A 4 10.31 -5.57 -28.99
N ALA A 5 9.88 -4.31 -29.05
CA ALA A 5 10.01 -3.37 -27.95
C ALA A 5 9.10 -3.72 -26.77
N ILE A 6 7.87 -4.17 -27.04
CA ILE A 6 6.95 -4.64 -25.98
C ILE A 6 7.50 -5.88 -25.28
N ALA A 7 8.02 -6.85 -26.05
CA ALA A 7 8.62 -8.05 -25.48
C ALA A 7 9.90 -7.76 -24.66
N HIS A 8 10.66 -6.73 -25.03
CA HIS A 8 11.83 -6.27 -24.25
C HIS A 8 11.39 -5.69 -22.90
N GLU A 9 10.42 -4.76 -22.90
CA GLU A 9 9.91 -4.14 -21.68
C GLU A 9 9.25 -5.16 -20.75
N ALA A 10 8.53 -6.14 -21.29
CA ALA A 10 7.92 -7.22 -20.49
C ALA A 10 8.99 -8.09 -19.80
N ARG A 11 10.09 -8.43 -20.52
CA ARG A 11 11.21 -9.16 -19.93
C ARG A 11 11.93 -8.32 -18.86
N ALA A 12 12.12 -7.03 -19.11
CA ALA A 12 12.70 -6.13 -18.13
C ALA A 12 11.80 -6.01 -16.87
N SER A 13 10.48 -5.90 -17.04
CA SER A 13 9.52 -5.91 -15.92
C SER A 13 9.67 -7.18 -15.07
N TRP A 14 9.70 -8.34 -15.73
CA TRP A 14 9.84 -9.60 -15.01
C TRP A 14 11.17 -9.70 -14.27
N ALA A 15 12.27 -9.20 -14.85
CA ALA A 15 13.59 -9.17 -14.23
C ALA A 15 13.59 -8.30 -12.96
N PHE A 16 12.94 -7.12 -12.98
CA PHE A 16 12.81 -6.26 -11.79
C PHE A 16 11.96 -6.92 -10.68
N ILE A 17 10.83 -7.53 -11.04
CA ILE A 17 9.99 -8.26 -10.09
C ILE A 17 10.79 -9.40 -9.44
N THR A 18 11.47 -10.21 -10.25
CA THR A 18 12.29 -11.34 -9.78
C THR A 18 13.46 -10.86 -8.91
N ARG A 19 14.09 -9.74 -9.28
CA ARG A 19 15.15 -9.11 -8.46
C ARG A 19 14.63 -8.81 -7.06
N ASN A 20 13.47 -8.17 -6.94
CA ASN A 20 12.90 -7.79 -5.65
C ASN A 20 12.51 -9.01 -4.82
N PHE A 21 11.92 -10.05 -5.41
CA PHE A 21 11.67 -11.33 -4.70
C PHE A 21 12.96 -11.98 -4.21
N ASN A 22 14.02 -11.97 -5.02
CA ASN A 22 15.31 -12.52 -4.61
C ASN A 22 15.96 -11.72 -3.48
N LEU A 23 15.81 -10.38 -3.45
CA LEU A 23 16.25 -9.53 -2.36
C LEU A 23 15.48 -9.85 -1.07
N THR A 24 14.17 -9.93 -1.11
CA THR A 24 13.33 -10.33 0.03
C THR A 24 13.73 -11.71 0.56
N LYS A 25 13.92 -12.69 -0.34
CA LYS A 25 14.41 -14.02 0.03
C LYS A 25 15.80 -13.98 0.66
N ARG A 26 16.70 -13.14 0.17
CA ARG A 26 18.05 -12.99 0.71
C ARG A 26 18.02 -12.41 2.13
N TYR A 27 17.13 -11.47 2.38
CA TYR A 27 16.99 -10.77 3.65
C TYR A 27 15.80 -11.27 4.50
N TRP A 28 15.38 -12.53 4.33
CA TRP A 28 14.20 -13.11 4.99
C TRP A 28 14.18 -12.95 6.51
N LYS A 29 15.35 -12.86 7.17
CA LYS A 29 15.44 -12.64 8.63
C LYS A 29 14.84 -11.28 9.03
N TRP A 30 15.06 -10.24 8.24
CA TRP A 30 14.44 -8.95 8.44
C TRP A 30 12.93 -8.99 8.18
N GLU A 31 12.53 -9.75 7.18
CA GLU A 31 11.11 -9.97 6.89
C GLU A 31 10.37 -10.59 8.08
N VAL A 32 10.98 -11.56 8.79
CA VAL A 32 10.42 -12.14 10.01
C VAL A 32 10.23 -11.09 11.10
N VAL A 33 11.20 -10.18 11.29
CA VAL A 33 11.10 -9.09 12.28
C VAL A 33 9.95 -8.14 11.94
N PHE A 34 9.87 -7.68 10.69
CA PHE A 34 8.78 -6.79 10.24
C PHE A 34 7.42 -7.48 10.27
N PHE A 35 7.38 -8.78 9.98
CA PHE A 35 6.17 -9.57 10.06
C PHE A 35 5.69 -9.71 11.52
N ALA A 36 6.59 -10.04 12.44
CA ALA A 36 6.30 -10.11 13.86
C ALA A 36 5.79 -8.76 14.42
N TYR A 37 6.41 -7.65 14.00
CA TYR A 37 5.93 -6.31 14.36
C TYR A 37 4.51 -6.04 13.86
N THR A 38 4.22 -6.35 12.60
CA THR A 38 2.89 -6.17 12.02
C THR A 38 1.84 -7.06 12.69
N MET A 39 2.21 -8.31 13.00
CA MET A 39 1.36 -9.22 13.77
C MET A 39 1.04 -8.68 15.16
N ALA A 40 2.07 -8.23 15.90
CA ALA A 40 1.87 -7.64 17.23
C ALA A 40 0.93 -6.45 17.19
N ASN A 41 1.09 -5.54 16.21
CA ASN A 41 0.16 -4.42 16.00
C ASN A 41 -1.27 -4.90 15.71
N SER A 42 -1.45 -5.87 14.83
CA SER A 42 -2.77 -6.39 14.50
C SER A 42 -3.44 -7.06 15.71
N VAL A 43 -2.70 -7.86 16.47
CA VAL A 43 -3.19 -8.49 17.72
C VAL A 43 -3.55 -7.42 18.75
N THR A 44 -2.75 -6.36 18.89
CA THR A 44 -3.05 -5.23 19.78
C THR A 44 -4.37 -4.57 19.41
N MET A 45 -4.63 -4.33 18.11
CA MET A 45 -5.91 -3.80 17.64
C MET A 45 -7.08 -4.73 17.96
N GLY A 46 -6.89 -6.05 17.85
CA GLY A 46 -7.88 -7.03 18.26
C GLY A 46 -8.20 -6.96 19.76
N PHE A 47 -7.18 -6.82 20.60
CA PHE A 47 -7.38 -6.64 22.05
C PHE A 47 -8.04 -5.30 22.39
N ILE A 48 -7.77 -4.21 21.68
CA ILE A 48 -8.48 -2.95 21.84
C ILE A 48 -9.96 -3.16 21.53
N GLY A 49 -10.29 -3.83 20.42
CA GLY A 49 -11.67 -4.18 20.08
C GLY A 49 -12.36 -4.98 21.18
N LYS A 50 -11.68 -5.97 21.76
CA LYS A 50 -12.18 -6.75 22.88
C LYS A 50 -12.34 -5.93 24.18
N GLY A 51 -11.43 -4.96 24.41
CA GLY A 51 -11.46 -4.08 25.58
C GLY A 51 -12.63 -3.09 25.59
N VAL A 52 -13.11 -2.67 24.41
CA VAL A 52 -14.24 -1.72 24.31
C VAL A 52 -15.50 -2.27 24.97
N GLU A 53 -15.75 -3.57 24.93
CA GLU A 53 -16.86 -4.21 25.63
C GLU A 53 -16.78 -3.98 27.16
N SER A 54 -15.57 -4.14 27.70
CA SER A 54 -15.33 -3.99 29.15
C SER A 54 -15.53 -2.55 29.65
N PHE A 55 -15.30 -1.57 28.77
CA PHE A 55 -15.39 -0.14 29.13
C PHE A 55 -16.74 0.48 28.83
N SER A 56 -17.42 0.06 27.76
CA SER A 56 -18.66 0.72 27.33
C SER A 56 -19.92 0.25 28.06
N GLY A 57 -19.89 -0.96 28.63
CA GLY A 57 -21.09 -1.60 29.23
C GLY A 57 -22.23 -1.84 28.22
N ALA A 58 -22.02 -1.54 26.96
CA ALA A 58 -23.00 -1.73 25.89
C ALA A 58 -22.94 -3.15 25.35
N VAL A 59 -24.09 -3.73 25.00
CA VAL A 59 -24.14 -5.02 24.29
C VAL A 59 -23.67 -4.80 22.84
N VAL A 60 -22.38 -4.86 22.63
CA VAL A 60 -21.76 -4.75 21.29
C VAL A 60 -21.42 -6.15 20.79
N ASN A 61 -21.60 -6.39 19.51
CA ASN A 61 -21.08 -7.61 18.91
C ASN A 61 -19.54 -7.51 18.85
N VAL A 62 -18.88 -8.06 19.89
CA VAL A 62 -17.43 -7.98 20.10
C VAL A 62 -16.67 -8.55 18.93
N ASN A 63 -17.12 -9.70 18.38
CA ASN A 63 -16.45 -10.33 17.25
C ASN A 63 -16.49 -9.44 16.01
N TYR A 64 -17.61 -8.73 15.78
CA TYR A 64 -17.71 -7.76 14.70
C TYR A 64 -16.73 -6.60 14.89
N LEU A 65 -16.63 -6.04 16.10
CA LEU A 65 -15.76 -4.93 16.40
C LEU A 65 -14.27 -5.31 16.28
N ILE A 66 -13.91 -6.49 16.81
CA ILE A 66 -12.56 -7.04 16.65
C ILE A 66 -12.22 -7.17 15.16
N LEU A 67 -13.09 -7.81 14.39
CA LEU A 67 -12.87 -8.03 12.96
C LEU A 67 -12.81 -6.72 12.20
N TYR A 68 -13.65 -5.74 12.52
CA TYR A 68 -13.63 -4.40 11.94
C TYR A 68 -12.29 -3.69 12.16
N MET A 69 -11.73 -3.70 13.37
CA MET A 69 -10.46 -3.06 13.70
C MET A 69 -9.27 -3.81 13.08
N LEU A 70 -9.32 -5.14 13.09
CA LEU A 70 -8.30 -5.99 12.48
C LEU A 70 -8.21 -5.79 10.97
N LEU A 71 -9.34 -5.74 10.28
CA LEU A 71 -9.39 -5.47 8.84
C LEU A 71 -8.81 -4.09 8.51
N GLY A 72 -9.10 -3.09 9.36
CA GLY A 72 -8.48 -1.78 9.26
C GLY A 72 -6.95 -1.84 9.36
N SER A 73 -6.44 -2.54 10.38
CA SER A 73 -5.00 -2.72 10.59
C SER A 73 -4.31 -3.47 9.43
N ILE A 74 -4.91 -4.56 8.96
CA ILE A 74 -4.37 -5.38 7.86
C ILE A 74 -4.33 -4.57 6.57
N LEU A 75 -5.42 -3.89 6.23
CA LEU A 75 -5.47 -3.06 5.04
C LEU A 75 -4.48 -1.90 5.13
N TRP A 76 -4.40 -1.24 6.30
CA TRP A 76 -3.42 -0.18 6.49
C TRP A 76 -1.98 -0.67 6.30
N GLY A 77 -1.65 -1.82 6.88
CA GLY A 77 -0.36 -2.46 6.66
C GLY A 77 -0.07 -2.75 5.19
N TYR A 78 -1.06 -3.22 4.44
CA TYR A 78 -0.96 -3.43 2.99
C TYR A 78 -0.69 -2.13 2.22
N LEU A 79 -1.46 -1.08 2.52
CA LEU A 79 -1.32 0.21 1.84
C LEU A 79 0.01 0.89 2.16
N SER A 80 0.47 0.77 3.42
CA SER A 80 1.79 1.27 3.84
C SER A 80 2.91 0.59 3.06
N ILE A 81 2.85 -0.73 2.86
CA ILE A 81 3.83 -1.48 2.05
C ILE A 81 3.88 -0.94 0.62
N LEU A 82 2.74 -0.68 -0.02
CA LEU A 82 2.72 -0.13 -1.38
C LEU A 82 3.42 1.23 -1.47
N PHE A 83 3.21 2.07 -0.46
CA PHE A 83 3.84 3.38 -0.37
C PHE A 83 5.35 3.29 -0.14
N GLU A 84 5.74 2.47 0.82
CA GLU A 84 7.13 2.30 1.27
C GLU A 84 7.99 1.67 0.20
N ILE A 85 7.57 0.55 -0.40
CA ILE A 85 8.38 -0.17 -1.39
C ILE A 85 8.79 0.73 -2.56
N VAL A 86 7.90 1.61 -3.04
CA VAL A 86 8.24 2.52 -4.14
C VAL A 86 9.25 3.57 -3.70
N ALA A 87 9.04 4.18 -2.52
CA ALA A 87 9.91 5.21 -1.99
C ALA A 87 11.27 4.65 -1.54
N GLU A 88 11.27 3.50 -0.88
CA GLU A 88 12.48 2.85 -0.39
C GLU A 88 13.34 2.29 -1.53
N THR A 89 12.74 1.74 -2.58
CA THR A 89 13.51 1.28 -3.76
C THR A 89 14.36 2.44 -4.31
N VAL A 90 13.77 3.64 -4.43
CA VAL A 90 14.48 4.83 -4.90
C VAL A 90 15.54 5.27 -3.89
N ALA A 91 15.24 5.24 -2.59
CA ALA A 91 16.18 5.58 -1.53
C ALA A 91 17.38 4.62 -1.51
N TRP A 92 17.13 3.32 -1.57
CA TRP A 92 18.16 2.28 -1.61
C TRP A 92 19.08 2.41 -2.82
N GLU A 93 18.49 2.58 -4.02
CA GLU A 93 19.27 2.80 -5.25
C GLU A 93 20.15 4.07 -5.16
N ARG A 94 19.69 5.08 -4.40
CA ARG A 94 20.48 6.28 -4.09
C ARG A 94 21.62 6.00 -3.11
N TRP A 95 21.35 5.28 -2.05
CA TRP A 95 22.36 4.96 -1.02
C TRP A 95 23.46 4.02 -1.53
N GLU A 96 23.06 3.05 -2.36
CA GLU A 96 23.98 2.09 -2.99
C GLU A 96 24.67 2.64 -4.25
N GLU A 97 24.38 3.89 -4.64
CA GLU A 97 24.91 4.55 -5.84
C GLU A 97 24.57 3.78 -7.15
N THR A 98 23.56 2.90 -7.09
CA THR A 98 23.12 2.09 -8.25
C THR A 98 22.07 2.81 -9.11
N ILE A 99 21.52 3.92 -8.66
CA ILE A 99 20.49 4.68 -9.38
C ILE A 99 20.96 5.17 -10.75
N GLU A 100 22.24 5.52 -10.89
CA GLU A 100 22.80 5.98 -12.16
C GLU A 100 22.80 4.83 -13.19
N TYR A 101 23.14 3.61 -12.78
CA TYR A 101 23.08 2.42 -13.65
C TYR A 101 21.64 2.12 -14.07
N THR A 102 20.69 2.19 -13.15
CA THR A 102 19.26 2.05 -13.44
C THR A 102 18.80 3.10 -14.45
N PHE A 103 19.31 4.35 -14.33
CA PHE A 103 18.95 5.44 -15.23
C PHE A 103 19.67 5.41 -16.59
N MET A 104 20.78 4.71 -16.72
CA MET A 104 21.46 4.48 -18.00
C MET A 104 21.00 3.21 -18.72
N ALA A 105 20.29 2.32 -18.02
CA ALA A 105 19.76 1.11 -18.64
C ALA A 105 18.75 1.44 -19.76
N PRO A 106 18.74 0.67 -20.87
CA PRO A 106 17.85 0.88 -22.01
C PRO A 106 16.40 0.41 -21.69
N VAL A 107 15.88 0.81 -20.53
CA VAL A 107 14.55 0.47 -20.02
C VAL A 107 13.80 1.76 -19.70
N ARG A 108 12.49 1.77 -19.96
CA ARG A 108 11.65 2.93 -19.64
C ARG A 108 11.49 3.08 -18.14
N ARG A 109 11.44 4.33 -17.64
CA ARG A 109 11.17 4.62 -16.22
C ARG A 109 9.85 4.04 -15.75
N ALA A 110 8.82 4.14 -16.60
CA ALA A 110 7.54 3.53 -16.33
C ALA A 110 7.67 2.01 -16.08
N THR A 111 8.46 1.30 -16.89
CA THR A 111 8.69 -0.13 -16.73
C THR A 111 9.37 -0.45 -15.40
N HIS A 112 10.40 0.30 -15.02
CA HIS A 112 11.06 0.15 -13.72
C HIS A 112 10.08 0.35 -12.56
N LEU A 113 9.44 1.53 -12.47
CA LEU A 113 8.54 1.86 -11.36
C LEU A 113 7.32 0.93 -11.30
N LEU A 114 6.66 0.66 -12.44
CA LEU A 114 5.50 -0.23 -12.47
C LEU A 114 5.86 -1.68 -12.11
N SER A 115 7.10 -2.12 -12.39
CA SER A 115 7.57 -3.45 -11.98
C SER A 115 7.78 -3.53 -10.47
N VAL A 116 8.34 -2.48 -9.85
CA VAL A 116 8.44 -2.37 -8.38
C VAL A 116 7.04 -2.39 -7.77
N CYS A 117 6.10 -1.64 -8.34
CA CYS A 117 4.71 -1.64 -7.89
C CYS A 117 4.04 -3.01 -8.04
N GLY A 118 4.27 -3.70 -9.17
CA GLY A 118 3.76 -5.07 -9.38
C GLY A 118 4.28 -6.04 -8.32
N TYR A 119 5.57 -5.95 -7.98
CA TYR A 119 6.13 -6.71 -6.86
C TYR A 119 5.45 -6.34 -5.53
N ALA A 120 5.28 -5.04 -5.23
CA ALA A 120 4.66 -4.57 -4.00
C ALA A 120 3.23 -5.09 -3.82
N ILE A 121 2.42 -5.11 -4.90
CA ILE A 121 1.06 -5.66 -4.89
C ILE A 121 1.08 -7.15 -4.53
N LEU A 122 1.88 -7.94 -5.25
CA LEU A 122 1.93 -9.38 -5.04
C LEU A 122 2.42 -9.73 -3.63
N TYR A 123 3.50 -9.08 -3.20
CA TYR A 123 4.06 -9.26 -1.87
C TYR A 123 3.09 -8.81 -0.77
N GLY A 124 2.46 -7.64 -0.95
CA GLY A 124 1.53 -7.08 0.02
C GLY A 124 0.25 -7.93 0.19
N ILE A 125 -0.34 -8.43 -0.92
CA ILE A 125 -1.51 -9.31 -0.87
C ILE A 125 -1.16 -10.62 -0.14
N LEU A 126 -0.01 -11.23 -0.47
CA LEU A 126 0.45 -12.43 0.21
C LEU A 126 0.60 -12.19 1.71
N ARG A 127 1.27 -11.11 2.09
CA ARG A 127 1.50 -10.74 3.49
C ARG A 127 0.19 -10.44 4.22
N ALA A 128 -0.73 -9.68 3.62
CA ALA A 128 -2.05 -9.41 4.19
C ALA A 128 -2.87 -10.70 4.42
N GLY A 129 -2.83 -11.64 3.46
CA GLY A 129 -3.47 -12.94 3.60
C GLY A 129 -2.91 -13.79 4.73
N ILE A 130 -1.59 -13.82 4.89
CA ILE A 130 -0.94 -14.56 6.00
C ILE A 130 -1.30 -13.92 7.36
N ILE A 131 -1.32 -12.59 7.45
CA ILE A 131 -1.69 -11.89 8.69
C ILE A 131 -3.18 -12.16 9.01
N LEU A 132 -4.06 -12.08 8.01
CA LEU A 132 -5.49 -12.38 8.20
C LEU A 132 -5.68 -13.83 8.71
N LEU A 133 -5.00 -14.80 8.11
CA LEU A 133 -5.05 -16.19 8.54
C LEU A 133 -4.56 -16.35 9.99
N PHE A 134 -3.42 -15.78 10.33
CA PHE A 134 -2.88 -15.86 11.68
C PHE A 134 -3.83 -15.23 12.71
N VAL A 135 -4.34 -14.05 12.43
CA VAL A 135 -5.22 -13.31 13.34
C VAL A 135 -6.58 -14.02 13.47
N SER A 136 -7.11 -14.58 12.38
CA SER A 136 -8.36 -15.35 12.45
C SER A 136 -8.22 -16.60 13.35
N LEU A 137 -7.09 -17.30 13.26
CA LEU A 137 -6.81 -18.43 14.14
C LEU A 137 -6.56 -18.01 15.60
N PHE A 138 -5.94 -16.85 15.81
CA PHE A 138 -5.61 -16.36 17.17
C PHE A 138 -6.85 -15.90 17.95
N PHE A 139 -7.84 -15.32 17.27
CA PHE A 139 -9.07 -14.79 17.88
C PHE A 139 -10.29 -15.70 17.64
N ASP A 140 -10.12 -16.89 17.06
CA ASP A 140 -11.20 -17.81 16.68
C ASP A 140 -12.31 -17.12 15.86
N LEU A 141 -11.91 -16.30 14.87
CA LEU A 141 -12.85 -15.54 14.03
C LEU A 141 -13.43 -16.43 12.93
N ASP A 142 -14.75 -16.41 12.82
CA ASP A 142 -15.44 -17.10 11.72
C ASP A 142 -15.37 -16.27 10.43
N LEU A 143 -14.65 -16.79 9.44
CA LEU A 143 -14.53 -16.23 8.10
C LEU A 143 -15.33 -17.03 7.05
N SER A 144 -16.21 -17.93 7.47
CA SER A 144 -16.97 -18.81 6.55
C SER A 144 -17.86 -18.02 5.57
N GLY A 145 -18.38 -16.87 6.04
CA GLY A 145 -19.16 -15.94 5.21
C GLY A 145 -18.33 -14.94 4.40
N ALA A 146 -17.01 -14.92 4.55
CA ALA A 146 -16.17 -13.90 3.94
C ALA A 146 -15.89 -14.17 2.46
N ASN A 147 -16.05 -13.16 1.61
CA ASN A 147 -15.68 -13.23 0.20
C ASN A 147 -14.24 -12.73 -0.03
N LEU A 148 -13.27 -13.62 0.20
CA LEU A 148 -11.84 -13.30 0.06
C LEU A 148 -11.43 -12.91 -1.37
N VAL A 149 -12.13 -13.44 -2.38
CA VAL A 149 -11.87 -13.10 -3.80
C VAL A 149 -12.26 -11.65 -4.06
N SER A 150 -13.42 -11.22 -3.57
CA SER A 150 -13.85 -9.82 -3.67
C SER A 150 -12.91 -8.89 -2.90
N ALA A 151 -12.48 -9.27 -1.71
CA ALA A 151 -11.52 -8.52 -0.91
C ALA A 151 -10.17 -8.35 -1.65
N ALA A 152 -9.62 -9.43 -2.22
CA ALA A 152 -8.39 -9.38 -3.02
C ALA A 152 -8.56 -8.50 -4.27
N GLY A 153 -9.72 -8.54 -4.93
CA GLY A 153 -10.07 -7.67 -6.06
C GLY A 153 -10.06 -6.19 -5.68
N ILE A 154 -10.67 -5.83 -4.55
CA ILE A 154 -10.64 -4.45 -4.01
C ILE A 154 -9.22 -4.00 -3.70
N LEU A 155 -8.41 -4.85 -3.07
CA LEU A 155 -7.00 -4.56 -2.81
C LEU A 155 -6.23 -4.32 -4.11
N ALA A 156 -6.41 -5.18 -5.11
CA ALA A 156 -5.74 -5.04 -6.40
C ALA A 156 -6.11 -3.73 -7.11
N ILE A 157 -7.40 -3.36 -7.16
CA ILE A 157 -7.85 -2.11 -7.78
C ILE A 157 -7.36 -0.90 -6.97
N GLY A 158 -7.52 -0.93 -5.65
CA GLY A 158 -7.05 0.13 -4.76
C GLY A 158 -5.55 0.40 -4.91
N SER A 159 -4.77 -0.64 -5.17
CA SER A 159 -3.32 -0.54 -5.37
C SER A 159 -2.93 0.45 -6.46
N PHE A 160 -3.69 0.55 -7.55
CA PHE A 160 -3.40 1.52 -8.62
C PHE A 160 -3.42 2.96 -8.12
N SER A 161 -4.37 3.30 -7.25
CA SER A 161 -4.44 4.64 -6.64
C SER A 161 -3.26 4.89 -5.69
N PHE A 162 -2.90 3.90 -4.88
CA PHE A 162 -1.79 4.00 -3.92
C PHE A 162 -0.43 4.01 -4.58
N ILE A 163 -0.26 3.29 -5.69
CA ILE A 163 0.94 3.36 -6.53
C ILE A 163 1.17 4.78 -7.01
N GLY A 164 0.11 5.47 -7.48
CA GLY A 164 0.21 6.87 -7.89
C GLY A 164 0.71 7.79 -6.77
N LEU A 165 0.14 7.63 -5.58
CA LEU A 165 0.59 8.37 -4.39
C LEU A 165 2.01 7.98 -3.96
N GLY A 166 2.36 6.69 -4.02
CA GLY A 166 3.71 6.19 -3.74
C GLY A 166 4.77 6.76 -4.70
N MET A 167 4.43 6.91 -5.99
CA MET A 167 5.33 7.56 -6.96
C MET A 167 5.54 9.04 -6.65
N VAL A 168 4.50 9.76 -6.21
CA VAL A 168 4.65 11.15 -5.74
C VAL A 168 5.55 11.19 -4.51
N ALA A 169 5.33 10.30 -3.56
CA ALA A 169 6.14 10.22 -2.35
C ALA A 169 7.60 9.87 -2.64
N ALA A 170 7.87 9.00 -3.63
CA ALA A 170 9.23 8.60 -4.05
C ALA A 170 10.08 9.74 -4.62
N VAL A 171 9.45 10.86 -5.00
CA VAL A 171 10.17 12.09 -5.39
C VAL A 171 11.03 12.61 -4.25
N LEU A 172 10.59 12.48 -3.01
CA LEU A 172 11.31 13.01 -1.86
C LEU A 172 12.63 12.27 -1.59
N PRO A 173 12.67 10.92 -1.52
CA PRO A 173 13.91 10.16 -1.46
C PRO A 173 14.82 10.35 -2.69
N LEU A 174 14.26 10.64 -3.86
CA LEU A 174 15.04 10.95 -5.05
C LEU A 174 15.89 12.22 -4.86
N ILE A 175 15.36 13.22 -4.18
CA ILE A 175 16.04 14.50 -3.93
C ILE A 175 16.93 14.41 -2.67
N SER A 176 16.43 13.84 -1.59
CA SER A 176 17.10 13.70 -0.30
C SER A 176 16.78 12.32 0.29
N PRO A 177 17.68 11.34 0.14
CA PRO A 177 17.41 9.96 0.56
C PRO A 177 17.10 9.84 2.06
N GLU A 178 17.85 10.58 2.89
CA GLU A 178 17.73 10.48 4.35
C GLU A 178 16.45 11.13 4.89
N LYS A 179 16.10 12.32 4.39
CA LYS A 179 14.93 13.09 4.85
C LYS A 179 13.67 12.71 4.11
N GLY A 180 13.79 12.26 2.87
CA GLY A 180 12.66 11.94 2.01
C GLY A 180 11.82 10.79 2.56
N VAL A 181 12.44 9.74 3.08
CA VAL A 181 11.73 8.60 3.68
C VAL A 181 10.91 9.04 4.91
N GLN A 182 11.46 9.94 5.74
CA GLN A 182 10.72 10.46 6.91
C GLN A 182 9.45 11.22 6.51
N VAL A 183 9.52 12.01 5.43
CA VAL A 183 8.35 12.74 4.93
C VAL A 183 7.29 11.78 4.37
N VAL A 184 7.68 10.64 3.78
CA VAL A 184 6.74 9.58 3.37
C VAL A 184 5.92 9.09 4.55
N HIS A 185 6.53 8.85 5.71
CA HIS A 185 5.81 8.44 6.92
C HIS A 185 4.83 9.52 7.44
N ILE A 186 5.16 10.82 7.30
CA ILE A 186 4.22 11.90 7.61
C ILE A 186 3.00 11.85 6.68
N PHE A 187 3.22 11.63 5.39
CA PHE A 187 2.13 11.48 4.42
C PHE A 187 1.23 10.28 4.75
N GLN A 188 1.83 9.16 5.14
CA GLN A 188 1.10 7.98 5.59
C GLN A 188 0.26 8.27 6.84
N ALA A 189 0.83 8.95 7.83
CA ALA A 189 0.10 9.32 9.05
C ALA A 189 -1.11 10.22 8.76
N LEU A 190 -0.96 11.18 7.82
CA LEU A 190 -2.08 12.00 7.37
C LEU A 190 -3.17 11.18 6.66
N LEU A 191 -2.78 10.27 5.76
CA LEU A 191 -3.72 9.37 5.11
C LEU A 191 -4.44 8.46 6.12
N LEU A 192 -3.73 7.94 7.13
CA LEU A 192 -4.30 7.15 8.21
C LEU A 192 -5.38 7.92 8.94
N MET A 193 -5.08 9.18 9.29
CA MET A 193 -5.99 10.05 10.04
C MET A 193 -7.28 10.35 9.27
N PHE A 194 -7.23 10.54 7.96
CA PHE A 194 -8.41 10.90 7.16
C PHE A 194 -9.19 9.68 6.63
N SER A 195 -8.61 8.48 6.62
CA SER A 195 -9.19 7.34 5.88
C SER A 195 -10.15 6.47 6.67
N GLY A 196 -10.32 6.72 7.98
CA GLY A 196 -11.24 5.93 8.80
C GLY A 196 -10.79 4.49 9.05
N VAL A 197 -9.47 4.28 9.20
CA VAL A 197 -8.88 2.94 9.38
C VAL A 197 -9.36 2.27 10.66
N TYR A 198 -9.40 3.00 11.78
CA TYR A 198 -9.78 2.48 13.09
C TYR A 198 -11.15 2.99 13.59
N TYR A 199 -11.79 3.88 12.85
CA TYR A 199 -13.08 4.48 13.17
C TYR A 199 -13.86 4.74 11.88
N GLU A 200 -15.16 4.98 12.01
CA GLU A 200 -15.96 5.38 10.86
C GLU A 200 -15.67 6.84 10.49
N VAL A 201 -15.64 7.11 9.18
CA VAL A 201 -15.41 8.48 8.66
C VAL A 201 -16.46 9.47 9.18
N THR A 202 -17.64 8.99 9.50
CA THR A 202 -18.76 9.78 10.06
C THR A 202 -18.45 10.43 11.41
N VAL A 203 -17.50 9.89 12.18
CA VAL A 203 -17.06 10.43 13.49
C VAL A 203 -16.17 11.66 13.33
N LEU A 204 -15.59 11.85 12.14
CA LEU A 204 -14.70 12.98 11.86
C LEU A 204 -15.46 14.29 11.72
N PRO A 205 -14.83 15.45 12.00
CA PRO A 205 -15.40 16.75 11.67
C PRO A 205 -15.74 16.86 10.17
N GLU A 206 -16.74 17.64 9.81
CA GLU A 206 -17.27 17.72 8.44
C GLU A 206 -16.19 18.01 7.39
N TRP A 207 -15.26 18.92 7.67
CA TRP A 207 -14.17 19.24 6.76
C TRP A 207 -13.23 18.05 6.52
N MET A 208 -12.98 17.22 7.54
CA MET A 208 -12.18 16.00 7.42
C MET A 208 -12.93 14.93 6.60
N GLN A 209 -14.25 14.82 6.75
CA GLN A 209 -15.05 13.92 5.95
C GLN A 209 -14.99 14.27 4.45
N GLN A 210 -14.90 15.56 4.09
CA GLN A 210 -14.69 15.95 2.68
C GLN A 210 -13.32 15.49 2.15
N VAL A 211 -12.28 15.58 2.98
CA VAL A 211 -10.94 15.05 2.62
C VAL A 211 -10.98 13.54 2.50
N ALA A 212 -11.68 12.84 3.39
CA ALA A 212 -11.85 11.39 3.34
C ALA A 212 -12.49 10.90 2.03
N LYS A 213 -13.39 11.67 1.42
CA LYS A 213 -14.02 11.34 0.12
C LYS A 213 -13.02 11.31 -1.05
N ILE A 214 -11.89 11.99 -0.92
CA ILE A 214 -10.82 12.01 -1.95
C ILE A 214 -9.78 10.93 -1.67
N SER A 215 -9.80 10.33 -0.47
CA SER A 215 -8.85 9.29 -0.09
C SER A 215 -9.21 7.92 -0.71
N PRO A 216 -8.33 7.31 -1.52
CA PRO A 216 -8.58 5.97 -2.02
C PRO A 216 -8.62 4.91 -0.89
N ALA A 217 -7.96 5.16 0.25
CA ALA A 217 -7.99 4.27 1.40
C ALA A 217 -9.40 4.10 1.97
N THR A 218 -10.19 5.16 1.99
CA THR A 218 -11.58 5.13 2.48
C THR A 218 -12.43 4.12 1.69
N TYR A 219 -12.34 4.14 0.36
CA TYR A 219 -13.09 3.22 -0.49
C TYR A 219 -12.55 1.80 -0.43
N ALA A 220 -11.23 1.63 -0.39
CA ALA A 220 -10.60 0.32 -0.24
C ALA A 220 -10.99 -0.34 1.10
N LEU A 221 -10.96 0.42 2.20
CA LEU A 221 -11.40 -0.04 3.52
C LEU A 221 -12.86 -0.47 3.52
N LYS A 222 -13.73 0.37 2.99
CA LYS A 222 -15.16 0.09 2.94
C LYS A 222 -15.44 -1.15 2.12
N GLY A 223 -14.87 -1.26 0.91
CA GLY A 223 -15.02 -2.42 0.06
C GLY A 223 -14.47 -3.71 0.66
N MET A 224 -13.32 -3.65 1.34
CA MET A 224 -12.74 -4.81 2.02
C MET A 224 -13.60 -5.25 3.21
N ARG A 225 -14.11 -4.31 4.02
CA ARG A 225 -15.02 -4.61 5.13
C ARG A 225 -16.31 -5.24 4.65
N GLU A 226 -16.97 -4.67 3.64
CA GLU A 226 -18.19 -5.23 3.05
C GLU A 226 -17.96 -6.62 2.44
N SER A 227 -16.77 -6.88 1.84
CA SER A 227 -16.43 -8.21 1.32
C SER A 227 -16.25 -9.26 2.42
N ILE A 228 -15.62 -8.90 3.53
CA ILE A 228 -15.26 -9.87 4.59
C ILE A 228 -16.33 -9.97 5.66
N LEU A 229 -16.92 -8.85 6.09
CA LEU A 229 -17.94 -8.83 7.14
C LEU A 229 -19.35 -9.19 6.65
N GLU A 230 -19.66 -8.79 5.40
CA GLU A 230 -20.98 -8.96 4.82
C GLU A 230 -21.01 -9.99 3.67
N GLY A 231 -19.85 -10.53 3.29
CA GLY A 231 -19.73 -11.54 2.24
C GLY A 231 -20.06 -11.06 0.83
N LYS A 232 -20.14 -9.73 0.59
CA LYS A 232 -20.57 -9.16 -0.68
C LYS A 232 -19.74 -9.66 -1.85
N ALA A 233 -20.42 -9.99 -2.93
CA ALA A 233 -19.81 -10.33 -4.20
C ALA A 233 -19.21 -9.08 -4.87
N PHE A 234 -18.21 -9.29 -5.72
CA PHE A 234 -17.45 -8.20 -6.34
C PHE A 234 -18.32 -7.18 -7.10
N TYR A 235 -19.37 -7.65 -7.78
CA TYR A 235 -20.28 -6.77 -8.53
C TYR A 235 -21.16 -5.88 -7.62
N GLU A 236 -21.40 -6.30 -6.36
CA GLU A 236 -22.17 -5.52 -5.38
C GLU A 236 -21.34 -4.35 -4.81
N LEU A 237 -20.01 -4.39 -4.96
CA LEU A 237 -19.08 -3.40 -4.47
C LEU A 237 -18.82 -2.25 -5.47
N TRP A 238 -19.69 -2.12 -6.50
CA TRP A 238 -19.49 -1.11 -7.54
C TRP A 238 -19.37 0.31 -7.01
N SER A 239 -20.09 0.64 -5.93
CA SER A 239 -20.02 1.95 -5.26
C SER A 239 -18.64 2.29 -4.68
N GLN A 240 -17.82 1.28 -4.37
CA GLN A 240 -16.45 1.41 -3.90
C GLN A 240 -15.43 1.28 -5.04
N ILE A 241 -15.75 0.44 -6.04
CA ILE A 241 -14.84 0.14 -7.15
C ILE A 241 -14.66 1.33 -8.07
N TRP A 242 -15.78 2.00 -8.49
CA TRP A 242 -15.68 3.09 -9.45
C TRP A 242 -14.84 4.29 -8.95
N PRO A 243 -14.94 4.73 -7.65
CA PRO A 243 -14.06 5.78 -7.16
C PRO A 243 -12.58 5.34 -7.13
N LEU A 244 -12.30 4.07 -6.77
CA LEU A 244 -10.95 3.54 -6.79
C LEU A 244 -10.35 3.54 -8.19
N VAL A 245 -11.13 3.11 -9.20
CA VAL A 245 -10.69 3.13 -10.60
C VAL A 245 -10.45 4.56 -11.07
N LEU A 246 -11.35 5.49 -10.76
CA LEU A 246 -11.22 6.90 -11.13
C LEU A 246 -9.97 7.54 -10.47
N LEU A 247 -9.82 7.34 -9.17
CA LEU A 247 -8.65 7.86 -8.44
C LEU A 247 -7.35 7.22 -8.95
N GLY A 248 -7.35 5.92 -9.23
CA GLY A 248 -6.21 5.25 -9.84
C GLY A 248 -5.84 5.80 -11.22
N ALA A 249 -6.84 6.05 -12.06
CA ALA A 249 -6.65 6.63 -13.39
C ALA A 249 -6.11 8.07 -13.36
N ILE A 250 -6.36 8.81 -12.28
CA ILE A 250 -5.84 10.18 -12.09
C ILE A 250 -4.48 10.15 -11.39
N LEU A 251 -4.37 9.44 -10.27
CA LEU A 251 -3.20 9.48 -9.40
C LEU A 251 -1.98 8.78 -10.01
N SER A 252 -2.17 7.64 -10.70
CA SER A 252 -1.03 6.90 -11.28
C SER A 252 -0.33 7.66 -12.40
N PRO A 253 -1.03 8.23 -13.42
CA PRO A 253 -0.38 9.05 -14.43
C PRO A 253 0.20 10.34 -13.85
N SER A 254 -0.49 10.96 -12.88
CA SER A 254 -0.01 12.18 -12.21
C SER A 254 1.28 11.89 -11.43
N GLY A 255 1.32 10.79 -10.66
CA GLY A 255 2.50 10.36 -9.93
C GLY A 255 3.69 10.10 -10.85
N MET A 256 3.48 9.39 -11.95
CA MET A 256 4.51 9.16 -12.97
C MET A 256 5.00 10.47 -13.60
N PHE A 257 4.09 11.39 -13.91
CA PHE A 257 4.44 12.70 -14.47
C PHE A 257 5.31 13.51 -13.49
N PHE A 258 4.91 13.59 -12.21
CA PHE A 258 5.68 14.29 -11.18
C PHE A 258 7.04 13.64 -10.96
N PHE A 259 7.11 12.31 -10.89
CA PHE A 259 8.36 11.60 -10.74
C PHE A 259 9.34 11.88 -11.90
N ASN A 260 8.89 11.75 -13.14
CA ASN A 260 9.71 12.01 -14.33
C ASN A 260 10.19 13.46 -14.39
N LYS A 261 9.34 14.42 -14.04
CA LYS A 261 9.70 15.84 -14.00
C LYS A 261 10.78 16.12 -12.96
N MET A 262 10.66 15.52 -11.80
CA MET A 262 11.62 15.70 -10.72
C MET A 262 12.92 14.92 -10.95
N GLU A 263 12.87 13.76 -11.60
CA GLU A 263 14.07 13.04 -12.08
C GLU A 263 14.86 13.92 -13.04
N PHE A 264 14.19 14.52 -14.03
CA PHE A 264 14.83 15.43 -14.99
C PHE A 264 15.47 16.64 -14.29
N TRP A 265 14.77 17.24 -13.33
CA TRP A 265 15.26 18.36 -12.55
C TRP A 265 16.47 17.96 -11.69
N ALA A 266 16.42 16.82 -11.03
CA ALA A 266 17.51 16.29 -10.20
C ALA A 266 18.77 16.00 -11.02
N LYS A 267 18.62 15.43 -12.23
CA LYS A 267 19.73 15.24 -13.19
C LYS A 267 20.35 16.56 -13.61
N LYS A 268 19.52 17.55 -13.99
CA LYS A 268 20.01 18.87 -14.43
C LYS A 268 20.78 19.60 -13.35
N ARG A 269 20.44 19.41 -12.07
CA ARG A 269 21.11 20.04 -10.93
C ARG A 269 22.24 19.21 -10.32
N GLY A 270 22.49 18.00 -10.83
CA GLY A 270 23.53 17.12 -10.30
C GLY A 270 23.25 16.60 -8.88
N VAL A 271 21.98 16.70 -8.39
CA VAL A 271 21.60 16.30 -7.02
C VAL A 271 21.64 14.78 -6.84
N LEU A 272 21.70 14.01 -7.93
CA LEU A 272 21.75 12.55 -7.87
C LEU A 272 23.10 12.00 -7.41
N LYS A 273 24.17 12.80 -7.46
CA LYS A 273 25.45 12.42 -6.87
C LYS A 273 25.36 12.43 -5.36
N ARG A 274 25.98 11.47 -4.71
CA ARG A 274 26.17 11.50 -3.27
C ARG A 274 26.96 12.75 -2.92
N SER A 275 26.38 13.62 -2.10
CA SER A 275 27.13 14.68 -1.43
C SER A 275 28.02 14.00 -0.39
N GLY A 276 29.29 13.77 -0.77
CA GLY A 276 30.33 13.35 0.15
C GLY A 276 30.62 14.45 1.13
#